data_5b478d211870beec7477f9587281daf2
#
_entry.id   5b478d211870beec7477f9587281daf2
#
_cell.length_a   1.000
_cell.length_b   1.000
_cell.length_c   1.000
_cell.angle_alpha   90.00
_cell.angle_beta   90.00
_cell.angle_gamma   90.00
#
_symmetry.space_group_name_H-M   'P 1'
#
loop_
_entity.id
_entity.type
_entity.pdbx_description
1 polymer ?
#
loop_
_entity_poly.entity_id
_entity_poly.type
_entity_poly.pdbx_seq_one_letter_code
_entity_poly.pdbx_strand_id
1 'polypeptide(L)'
;MSSATPPSSGTASPLVGDITDKRLLRGARTRRAVLDQAVDIASLDGLEGLSFGRLATDTGLSKAGIQSLFRTKEALQLATVDHARSMFVDFVVRPALSAPRGVERIRELIGRWIVYAERPLFAGGCFQAANLTEFDSRPGPIRDKLACNQQEWIDALSSEFTFAVENGEITALDADLAAFQIDAVLRSANTAMRLGDGAAGNKVRRVVEGLLRPPGRTSRQGADSRV
;
A
#
# COMPACT_ATOMS: atom_id res chain seq x y z
N MET A 1 74.72 -27.82 -5.49
CA MET A 1 73.63 -28.15 -6.42
C MET A 1 72.42 -28.55 -5.59
N SER A 2 71.54 -27.63 -5.37
CA SER A 2 70.34 -27.89 -4.57
C SER A 2 69.14 -27.38 -5.36
N SER A 3 68.31 -28.29 -5.84
CA SER A 3 67.10 -28.04 -6.63
C SER A 3 65.96 -27.79 -5.71
N ALA A 4 65.40 -26.56 -5.76
CA ALA A 4 64.18 -26.18 -5.08
C ALA A 4 62.98 -26.48 -5.97
N THR A 5 62.03 -27.27 -5.45
CA THR A 5 60.71 -27.54 -6.05
C THR A 5 59.77 -26.40 -5.72
N PRO A 6 58.94 -25.86 -6.66
CA PRO A 6 57.97 -24.84 -6.36
C PRO A 6 56.71 -25.44 -5.69
N PRO A 7 55.99 -24.67 -4.84
CA PRO A 7 54.78 -25.16 -4.20
C PRO A 7 53.60 -25.19 -5.18
N SER A 8 52.81 -26.26 -5.12
CA SER A 8 51.56 -26.46 -5.84
C SER A 8 50.50 -25.43 -5.46
N SER A 9 50.03 -24.67 -6.43
CA SER A 9 48.90 -23.78 -6.32
C SER A 9 47.61 -24.58 -6.10
N GLY A 10 47.09 -24.53 -4.89
CA GLY A 10 45.75 -25.03 -4.57
C GLY A 10 44.70 -24.14 -5.21
N THR A 11 44.02 -24.63 -6.24
CA THR A 11 42.83 -24.00 -6.81
C THR A 11 41.69 -24.13 -5.83
N ALA A 12 41.37 -23.02 -5.17
CA ALA A 12 40.10 -22.87 -4.41
C ALA A 12 38.92 -22.94 -5.38
N SER A 13 37.99 -23.82 -5.11
CA SER A 13 36.77 -24.05 -5.92
C SER A 13 35.73 -22.91 -5.68
N PRO A 14 35.40 -22.10 -6.69
CA PRO A 14 34.48 -20.96 -6.53
C PRO A 14 32.99 -21.32 -6.68
N LEU A 15 32.64 -22.60 -6.76
CA LEU A 15 31.33 -23.00 -7.31
C LEU A 15 30.16 -23.14 -6.30
N VAL A 16 30.43 -23.18 -4.99
CA VAL A 16 29.36 -23.46 -4.00
C VAL A 16 28.55 -22.21 -3.63
N GLY A 17 29.18 -21.05 -3.56
CA GLY A 17 28.51 -19.79 -3.26
C GLY A 17 27.53 -19.33 -4.35
N ASP A 18 27.93 -19.46 -5.62
CA ASP A 18 27.16 -18.99 -6.79
C ASP A 18 25.88 -19.82 -7.03
N ILE A 19 25.90 -21.12 -6.75
CA ILE A 19 24.75 -22.04 -6.91
C ILE A 19 23.71 -21.77 -5.81
N THR A 20 24.13 -21.50 -4.58
CA THR A 20 23.25 -21.20 -3.45
C THR A 20 22.54 -19.87 -3.69
N ASP A 21 23.24 -18.86 -4.16
CA ASP A 21 22.69 -17.52 -4.48
C ASP A 21 21.65 -17.60 -5.62
N LYS A 22 21.95 -18.34 -6.69
CA LYS A 22 21.02 -18.54 -7.81
C LYS A 22 19.75 -19.28 -7.39
N ARG A 23 19.85 -20.24 -6.48
CA ARG A 23 18.70 -20.99 -5.94
C ARG A 23 17.82 -20.10 -5.07
N LEU A 24 18.41 -19.30 -4.19
CA LEU A 24 17.71 -18.35 -3.34
C LEU A 24 16.99 -17.28 -4.17
N LEU A 25 17.65 -16.71 -5.16
CA LEU A 25 17.07 -15.73 -6.08
C LEU A 25 15.91 -16.31 -6.88
N ARG A 26 16.01 -17.56 -7.35
CA ARG A 26 14.91 -18.25 -8.04
C ARG A 26 13.72 -18.47 -7.10
N GLY A 27 13.98 -18.93 -5.86
CA GLY A 27 12.93 -19.09 -4.83
C GLY A 27 12.22 -17.80 -4.51
N ALA A 28 12.96 -16.69 -4.35
CA ALA A 28 12.41 -15.37 -4.10
C ALA A 28 11.52 -14.86 -5.27
N ARG A 29 11.98 -15.06 -6.52
CA ARG A 29 11.19 -14.71 -7.73
C ARG A 29 9.91 -15.52 -7.81
N THR A 30 9.99 -16.84 -7.58
CA THR A 30 8.80 -17.71 -7.58
C THR A 30 7.82 -17.28 -6.49
N ARG A 31 8.31 -17.02 -5.26
CA ARG A 31 7.48 -16.55 -4.15
C ARG A 31 6.79 -15.23 -4.49
N ARG A 32 7.50 -14.29 -5.10
CA ARG A 32 6.93 -13.00 -5.53
C ARG A 32 5.82 -13.20 -6.58
N ALA A 33 6.07 -14.00 -7.61
CA ALA A 33 5.06 -14.28 -8.65
C ALA A 33 3.78 -14.91 -8.08
N VAL A 34 3.92 -15.82 -7.08
CA VAL A 34 2.76 -16.39 -6.38
C VAL A 34 2.03 -15.33 -5.57
N LEU A 35 2.75 -14.41 -4.92
CA LEU A 35 2.13 -13.33 -4.15
C LEU A 35 1.45 -12.29 -5.05
N ASP A 36 2.03 -11.96 -6.21
CA ASP A 36 1.39 -11.08 -7.20
C ASP A 36 0.02 -11.66 -7.61
N GLN A 37 -0.04 -12.95 -7.94
CA GLN A 37 -1.31 -13.63 -8.26
C GLN A 37 -2.26 -13.71 -7.04
N ALA A 38 -1.73 -13.95 -5.84
CA ALA A 38 -2.53 -14.01 -4.62
C ALA A 38 -3.19 -12.67 -4.29
N VAL A 39 -2.49 -11.55 -4.52
CA VAL A 39 -3.07 -10.21 -4.33
C VAL A 39 -4.21 -9.96 -5.30
N ASP A 40 -4.07 -10.32 -6.58
CA ASP A 40 -5.16 -10.19 -7.56
C ASP A 40 -6.39 -10.98 -7.16
N ILE A 41 -6.22 -12.26 -6.78
CA ILE A 41 -7.32 -13.11 -6.29
C ILE A 41 -7.97 -12.47 -5.07
N ALA A 42 -7.17 -12.08 -4.06
CA ALA A 42 -7.70 -11.53 -2.81
C ALA A 42 -8.36 -10.16 -2.99
N SER A 43 -7.97 -9.39 -3.99
CA SER A 43 -8.63 -8.12 -4.32
C SER A 43 -10.02 -8.31 -4.94
N LEU A 44 -10.23 -9.43 -5.64
CA LEU A 44 -11.51 -9.79 -6.30
C LEU A 44 -12.45 -10.57 -5.38
N ASP A 45 -11.92 -11.60 -4.73
CA ASP A 45 -12.69 -12.66 -4.08
C ASP A 45 -12.43 -12.74 -2.56
N GLY A 46 -11.68 -11.77 -2.02
CA GLY A 46 -11.28 -11.76 -0.62
C GLY A 46 -10.14 -12.75 -0.29
N LEU A 47 -9.55 -12.58 0.88
CA LEU A 47 -8.47 -13.46 1.37
C LEU A 47 -8.96 -14.90 1.61
N GLU A 48 -10.24 -15.11 1.93
CA GLU A 48 -10.80 -16.45 2.06
C GLU A 48 -10.84 -17.20 0.72
N GLY A 49 -10.93 -16.48 -0.41
CA GLY A 49 -10.85 -17.02 -1.76
C GLY A 49 -9.50 -17.63 -2.12
N LEU A 50 -8.43 -17.37 -1.32
CA LEU A 50 -7.12 -17.95 -1.53
C LEU A 50 -7.08 -19.43 -1.15
N SER A 51 -6.52 -20.24 -2.04
CA SER A 51 -6.15 -21.63 -1.75
C SER A 51 -4.89 -22.03 -2.53
N PHE A 52 -4.14 -22.98 -1.98
CA PHE A 52 -2.97 -23.52 -2.68
C PHE A 52 -3.34 -24.18 -4.03
N GLY A 53 -4.53 -24.77 -4.12
CA GLY A 53 -5.03 -25.38 -5.35
C GLY A 53 -5.30 -24.33 -6.44
N ARG A 54 -6.01 -23.26 -6.11
CA ARG A 54 -6.31 -22.17 -7.03
C ARG A 54 -5.01 -21.53 -7.54
N LEU A 55 -4.11 -21.16 -6.63
CA LEU A 55 -2.81 -20.57 -6.99
C LEU A 55 -1.97 -21.53 -7.88
N ALA A 56 -2.02 -22.85 -7.63
CA ALA A 56 -1.36 -23.83 -8.47
C ALA A 56 -1.89 -23.80 -9.91
N THR A 57 -3.21 -23.76 -10.06
CA THR A 57 -3.87 -23.65 -11.38
C THR A 57 -3.48 -22.36 -12.08
N ASP A 58 -3.58 -21.21 -11.39
CA ASP A 58 -3.42 -19.89 -12.00
C ASP A 58 -1.93 -19.57 -12.32
N THR A 59 -0.99 -20.13 -11.55
CA THR A 59 0.46 -19.90 -11.74
C THR A 59 1.16 -20.99 -12.55
N GLY A 60 0.52 -22.12 -12.83
CA GLY A 60 1.14 -23.28 -13.44
C GLY A 60 2.16 -24.02 -12.55
N LEU A 61 2.20 -23.70 -11.27
CA LEU A 61 3.09 -24.34 -10.30
C LEU A 61 2.43 -25.55 -9.63
N SER A 62 3.24 -26.48 -9.08
CA SER A 62 2.66 -27.58 -8.30
C SER A 62 2.10 -27.08 -6.97
N LYS A 63 0.96 -27.62 -6.55
CA LYS A 63 0.35 -27.33 -5.23
C LYS A 63 1.33 -27.55 -4.08
N ALA A 64 2.12 -28.65 -4.13
CA ALA A 64 3.13 -28.95 -3.12
C ALA A 64 4.27 -27.90 -3.11
N GLY A 65 4.65 -27.39 -4.28
CA GLY A 65 5.63 -26.29 -4.41
C GLY A 65 5.15 -25.01 -3.73
N ILE A 66 3.90 -24.60 -3.98
CA ILE A 66 3.33 -23.40 -3.33
C ILE A 66 3.18 -23.64 -1.82
N GLN A 67 2.68 -24.79 -1.42
CA GLN A 67 2.53 -25.15 0.01
C GLN A 67 3.89 -25.13 0.74
N SER A 68 4.99 -25.51 0.08
CA SER A 68 6.32 -25.43 0.67
C SER A 68 6.79 -23.99 0.93
N LEU A 69 6.30 -23.00 0.15
CA LEU A 69 6.63 -21.59 0.32
C LEU A 69 5.92 -20.92 1.51
N PHE A 70 4.68 -21.35 1.82
CA PHE A 70 3.83 -20.68 2.81
C PHE A 70 3.38 -21.55 3.97
N ARG A 71 3.52 -22.88 3.86
CA ARG A 71 3.15 -23.90 4.87
C ARG A 71 1.66 -23.97 5.22
N THR A 72 1.05 -22.85 5.64
CA THR A 72 -0.37 -22.77 6.04
C THR A 72 -1.13 -21.73 5.20
N LYS A 73 -2.48 -21.85 5.12
CA LYS A 73 -3.34 -20.86 4.48
C LYS A 73 -3.19 -19.49 5.15
N GLU A 74 -3.15 -19.45 6.47
CA GLU A 74 -2.98 -18.20 7.23
C GLU A 74 -1.64 -17.53 6.90
N ALA A 75 -0.53 -18.27 6.84
CA ALA A 75 0.76 -17.72 6.46
C ALA A 75 0.79 -17.18 5.01
N LEU A 76 0.05 -17.83 4.09
CA LEU A 76 -0.15 -17.32 2.74
C LEU A 76 -0.96 -16.02 2.77
N GLN A 77 -2.07 -15.98 3.50
CA GLN A 77 -2.93 -14.80 3.62
C GLN A 77 -2.17 -13.60 4.21
N LEU A 78 -1.43 -13.81 5.32
CA LEU A 78 -0.57 -12.77 5.92
C LEU A 78 0.50 -12.26 4.95
N ALA A 79 1.19 -13.16 4.26
CA ALA A 79 2.19 -12.78 3.26
C ALA A 79 1.56 -12.00 2.09
N THR A 80 0.31 -12.31 1.72
CA THR A 80 -0.45 -11.59 0.69
C THR A 80 -0.80 -10.18 1.16
N VAL A 81 -1.23 -10.01 2.41
CA VAL A 81 -1.49 -8.69 3.02
C VAL A 81 -0.23 -7.82 3.03
N ASP A 82 0.91 -8.39 3.46
CA ASP A 82 2.19 -7.68 3.48
C ASP A 82 2.64 -7.27 2.08
N HIS A 83 2.47 -8.16 1.10
CA HIS A 83 2.85 -7.88 -0.28
C HIS A 83 1.99 -6.78 -0.90
N ALA A 84 0.67 -6.84 -0.73
CA ALA A 84 -0.26 -5.82 -1.17
C ALA A 84 0.04 -4.45 -0.52
N ARG A 85 0.37 -4.43 0.79
CA ARG A 85 0.79 -3.21 1.50
C ARG A 85 2.07 -2.63 0.89
N SER A 86 3.08 -3.46 0.62
CA SER A 86 4.32 -3.00 0.00
C SER A 86 4.06 -2.37 -1.37
N MET A 87 3.27 -3.01 -2.21
CA MET A 87 2.92 -2.49 -3.54
C MET A 87 2.14 -1.17 -3.45
N PHE A 88 1.20 -1.05 -2.50
CA PHE A 88 0.47 0.20 -2.25
C PHE A 88 1.41 1.32 -1.80
N VAL A 89 2.32 1.04 -0.87
CA VAL A 89 3.31 2.03 -0.40
C VAL A 89 4.19 2.48 -1.56
N ASP A 90 4.67 1.56 -2.39
CA ASP A 90 5.54 1.87 -3.52
C ASP A 90 4.83 2.70 -4.61
N PHE A 91 3.53 2.44 -4.82
CA PHE A 91 2.77 3.10 -5.89
C PHE A 91 2.12 4.42 -5.43
N VAL A 92 1.58 4.48 -4.20
CA VAL A 92 0.83 5.64 -3.69
C VAL A 92 1.66 6.49 -2.76
N VAL A 93 2.22 5.89 -1.69
CA VAL A 93 2.78 6.66 -0.57
C VAL A 93 4.17 7.20 -0.90
N ARG A 94 5.11 6.33 -1.27
CA ARG A 94 6.52 6.71 -1.47
C ARG A 94 6.69 7.83 -2.50
N PRO A 95 6.03 7.81 -3.66
CA PRO A 95 6.15 8.91 -4.62
C PRO A 95 5.55 10.22 -4.10
N ALA A 96 4.50 10.16 -3.26
CA ALA A 96 3.89 11.36 -2.68
C ALA A 96 4.80 12.06 -1.65
N LEU A 97 5.76 11.35 -1.06
CA LEU A 97 6.71 11.94 -0.12
C LEU A 97 7.64 12.98 -0.74
N SER A 98 7.76 13.05 -2.07
CA SER A 98 8.50 14.09 -2.77
C SER A 98 7.79 15.46 -2.77
N ALA A 99 6.47 15.47 -2.56
CA ALA A 99 5.73 16.72 -2.41
C ALA A 99 6.02 17.37 -1.03
N PRO A 100 5.99 18.71 -0.93
CA PRO A 100 6.03 19.40 0.36
C PRO A 100 4.98 18.87 1.34
N ARG A 101 5.30 18.88 2.64
CA ARG A 101 4.33 18.50 3.68
C ARG A 101 3.10 19.40 3.66
N GLY A 102 2.01 18.93 4.24
CA GLY A 102 0.76 19.68 4.33
C GLY A 102 -0.12 19.51 3.09
N VAL A 103 -0.71 20.59 2.62
CA VAL A 103 -1.72 20.60 1.55
C VAL A 103 -1.24 19.90 0.27
N GLU A 104 -0.02 20.17 -0.17
CA GLU A 104 0.52 19.60 -1.40
C GLU A 104 0.68 18.09 -1.31
N ARG A 105 1.19 17.59 -0.18
CA ARG A 105 1.34 16.14 0.03
C ARG A 105 0.00 15.44 0.17
N ILE A 106 -0.99 16.06 0.83
CA ILE A 106 -2.35 15.52 0.88
C ILE A 106 -2.91 15.37 -0.53
N ARG A 107 -2.80 16.40 -1.37
CA ARG A 107 -3.26 16.36 -2.77
C ARG A 107 -2.58 15.25 -3.55
N GLU A 108 -1.27 15.10 -3.39
CA GLU A 108 -0.51 14.07 -4.10
C GLU A 108 -0.89 12.66 -3.62
N LEU A 109 -1.00 12.42 -2.31
CA LEU A 109 -1.47 11.15 -1.74
C LEU A 109 -2.84 10.75 -2.31
N ILE A 110 -3.78 11.69 -2.29
CA ILE A 110 -5.14 11.43 -2.77
C ILE A 110 -5.17 11.30 -4.30
N GLY A 111 -4.42 12.12 -5.02
CA GLY A 111 -4.30 12.02 -6.48
C GLY A 111 -3.77 10.64 -6.92
N ARG A 112 -2.73 10.14 -6.25
CA ARG A 112 -2.17 8.81 -6.50
C ARG A 112 -3.12 7.68 -6.09
N TRP A 113 -3.82 7.85 -4.98
CA TRP A 113 -4.83 6.89 -4.59
C TRP A 113 -5.96 6.79 -5.64
N ILE A 114 -6.40 7.92 -6.21
CA ILE A 114 -7.42 7.92 -7.28
C ILE A 114 -6.89 7.16 -8.50
N VAL A 115 -5.65 7.41 -8.94
CA VAL A 115 -5.03 6.68 -10.06
C VAL A 115 -4.96 5.18 -9.76
N TYR A 116 -4.58 4.82 -8.52
CA TYR A 116 -4.54 3.44 -8.05
C TYR A 116 -5.90 2.76 -8.11
N ALA A 117 -6.99 3.47 -7.80
CA ALA A 117 -8.34 2.91 -7.78
C ALA A 117 -8.99 2.89 -9.19
N GLU A 118 -8.75 3.91 -10.03
CA GLU A 118 -9.29 4.02 -11.39
C GLU A 118 -8.57 3.10 -12.40
N ARG A 119 -7.26 2.94 -12.22
CA ARG A 119 -6.43 2.02 -13.03
C ARG A 119 -5.81 1.00 -12.08
N PRO A 120 -6.59 0.00 -11.69
CA PRO A 120 -6.26 -0.81 -10.54
C PRO A 120 -4.90 -1.49 -10.68
N LEU A 121 -4.05 -1.27 -9.67
CA LEU A 121 -2.81 -2.02 -9.49
C LEU A 121 -3.11 -3.52 -9.25
N PHE A 122 -4.28 -3.79 -8.68
CA PHE A 122 -4.82 -5.12 -8.42
C PHE A 122 -6.15 -5.31 -9.17
N ALA A 123 -6.39 -6.50 -9.68
CA ALA A 123 -7.55 -6.83 -10.52
C ALA A 123 -8.90 -6.42 -9.90
N GLY A 124 -9.02 -6.45 -8.56
CA GLY A 124 -10.22 -6.09 -7.78
C GLY A 124 -10.27 -4.65 -7.27
N GLY A 125 -9.33 -3.78 -7.60
CA GLY A 125 -9.25 -2.42 -7.06
C GLY A 125 -8.51 -2.35 -5.73
N CYS A 126 -8.98 -1.53 -4.78
CA CYS A 126 -8.29 -1.36 -3.51
C CYS A 126 -8.32 -2.63 -2.65
N PHE A 127 -7.15 -3.25 -2.45
CA PHE A 127 -6.99 -4.47 -1.66
C PHE A 127 -7.53 -4.31 -0.22
N GLN A 128 -7.22 -3.18 0.42
CA GLN A 128 -7.66 -2.90 1.78
C GLN A 128 -9.18 -2.82 1.88
N ALA A 129 -9.84 -2.12 0.93
CA ALA A 129 -11.29 -2.01 0.90
C ALA A 129 -12.00 -3.35 0.67
N ALA A 130 -11.39 -4.25 -0.12
CA ALA A 130 -11.94 -5.57 -0.37
C ALA A 130 -11.87 -6.49 0.86
N ASN A 131 -10.80 -6.39 1.65
CA ASN A 131 -10.50 -7.38 2.69
C ASN A 131 -10.83 -6.93 4.12
N LEU A 132 -10.91 -5.63 4.41
CA LEU A 132 -11.28 -5.13 5.74
C LEU A 132 -12.66 -5.61 6.19
N THR A 133 -13.66 -5.47 5.33
CA THR A 133 -15.03 -5.90 5.62
C THR A 133 -15.17 -7.41 5.77
N GLU A 134 -14.31 -8.19 5.13
CA GLU A 134 -14.30 -9.65 5.27
C GLU A 134 -13.80 -10.10 6.65
N PHE A 135 -12.88 -9.33 7.24
CA PHE A 135 -12.19 -9.69 8.47
C PHE A 135 -12.54 -8.81 9.68
N ASP A 136 -13.36 -7.78 9.55
CA ASP A 136 -13.68 -6.83 10.63
C ASP A 136 -14.21 -7.52 11.90
N SER A 137 -15.02 -8.56 11.73
CA SER A 137 -15.66 -9.32 12.79
C SER A 137 -14.97 -10.67 13.08
N ARG A 138 -13.76 -10.92 12.56
CA ARG A 138 -13.01 -12.18 12.72
C ARG A 138 -11.69 -11.93 13.45
N PRO A 139 -11.65 -12.00 14.80
CA PRO A 139 -10.40 -11.81 15.55
C PRO A 139 -9.29 -12.76 15.10
N GLY A 140 -8.07 -12.25 15.02
CA GLY A 140 -6.90 -13.00 14.63
C GLY A 140 -5.85 -12.19 13.87
N PRO A 141 -4.71 -12.81 13.53
CA PRO A 141 -3.54 -12.08 13.02
C PRO A 141 -3.81 -11.37 11.69
N ILE A 142 -4.71 -11.90 10.83
CA ILE A 142 -5.06 -11.26 9.55
C ILE A 142 -5.82 -9.97 9.78
N ARG A 143 -6.86 -10.00 10.64
CA ARG A 143 -7.63 -8.81 11.03
C ARG A 143 -6.72 -7.76 11.65
N ASP A 144 -5.86 -8.16 12.58
CA ASP A 144 -4.98 -7.25 13.29
C ASP A 144 -3.98 -6.58 12.32
N LYS A 145 -3.48 -7.33 11.35
CA LYS A 145 -2.60 -6.80 10.31
C LYS A 145 -3.31 -5.81 9.37
N LEU A 146 -4.53 -6.15 8.94
CA LEU A 146 -5.35 -5.24 8.12
C LEU A 146 -5.70 -3.96 8.89
N ALA A 147 -6.06 -4.09 10.17
CA ALA A 147 -6.35 -2.94 11.04
C ALA A 147 -5.12 -2.04 11.24
N CYS A 148 -3.94 -2.64 11.46
CA CYS A 148 -2.69 -1.91 11.56
C CYS A 148 -2.40 -1.12 10.27
N ASN A 149 -2.48 -1.76 9.11
CA ASN A 149 -2.27 -1.11 7.82
C ASN A 149 -3.26 0.05 7.57
N GLN A 150 -4.50 -0.10 8.02
CA GLN A 150 -5.54 0.93 7.94
C GLN A 150 -5.19 2.12 8.84
N GLN A 151 -4.78 1.85 10.08
CA GLN A 151 -4.42 2.89 11.03
C GLN A 151 -3.19 3.68 10.54
N GLU A 152 -2.15 3.01 10.04
CA GLU A 152 -0.97 3.67 9.45
C GLU A 152 -1.34 4.64 8.32
N TRP A 153 -2.34 4.29 7.49
CA TRP A 153 -2.83 5.17 6.43
C TRP A 153 -3.55 6.39 6.98
N ILE A 154 -4.43 6.21 7.97
CA ILE A 154 -5.15 7.29 8.64
C ILE A 154 -4.18 8.22 9.36
N ASP A 155 -3.19 7.67 10.08
CA ASP A 155 -2.18 8.44 10.80
C ASP A 155 -1.32 9.28 9.84
N ALA A 156 -0.97 8.72 8.68
CA ALA A 156 -0.24 9.47 7.66
C ALA A 156 -1.04 10.68 7.15
N LEU A 157 -2.35 10.52 6.91
CA LEU A 157 -3.21 11.63 6.50
C LEU A 157 -3.38 12.65 7.65
N SER A 158 -3.67 12.20 8.87
CA SER A 158 -3.83 13.06 10.05
C SER A 158 -2.57 13.90 10.30
N SER A 159 -1.39 13.29 10.19
CA SER A 159 -0.10 14.00 10.33
C SER A 159 0.06 15.14 9.31
N GLU A 160 -0.38 14.96 8.07
CA GLU A 160 -0.28 16.02 7.06
C GLU A 160 -1.35 17.10 7.26
N PHE A 161 -2.57 16.76 7.72
CA PHE A 161 -3.58 17.74 8.10
C PHE A 161 -3.13 18.56 9.31
N THR A 162 -2.57 17.93 10.34
CA THR A 162 -2.00 18.62 11.50
C THR A 162 -0.94 19.64 11.06
N PHE A 163 -0.01 19.20 10.21
CA PHE A 163 1.02 20.09 9.68
C PHE A 163 0.42 21.28 8.92
N ALA A 164 -0.57 21.05 8.06
CA ALA A 164 -1.22 22.11 7.29
C ALA A 164 -1.96 23.14 8.17
N VAL A 165 -2.61 22.69 9.25
CA VAL A 165 -3.27 23.56 10.25
C VAL A 165 -2.23 24.38 11.01
N GLU A 166 -1.18 23.75 11.55
CA GLU A 166 -0.14 24.39 12.35
C GLU A 166 0.64 25.45 11.55
N ASN A 167 0.79 25.23 10.24
CA ASN A 167 1.48 26.18 9.35
C ASN A 167 0.54 27.19 8.69
N GLY A 168 -0.75 27.18 9.04
CA GLY A 168 -1.72 28.15 8.53
C GLY A 168 -2.03 27.97 7.02
N GLU A 169 -1.79 26.81 6.47
CA GLU A 169 -2.09 26.50 5.06
C GLU A 169 -3.60 26.35 4.83
N ILE A 170 -4.32 25.83 5.83
CA ILE A 170 -5.76 25.64 5.81
C ILE A 170 -6.42 26.20 7.05
N THR A 171 -7.74 26.39 6.98
CA THR A 171 -8.57 26.74 8.14
C THR A 171 -8.47 25.65 9.20
N ALA A 172 -8.42 26.06 10.48
CA ALA A 172 -8.36 25.12 11.61
C ALA A 172 -9.49 24.08 11.53
N LEU A 173 -9.12 22.83 11.66
CA LEU A 173 -10.01 21.68 11.67
C LEU A 173 -9.43 20.58 12.58
N ASP A 174 -10.26 19.60 12.93
CA ASP A 174 -9.82 18.39 13.61
C ASP A 174 -9.15 17.47 12.56
N ALA A 175 -7.83 17.29 12.69
CA ALA A 175 -7.02 16.53 11.73
C ALA A 175 -7.38 15.03 11.69
N ASP A 176 -7.70 14.44 12.84
CA ASP A 176 -8.08 13.03 12.93
C ASP A 176 -9.45 12.80 12.30
N LEU A 177 -10.40 13.71 12.56
CA LEU A 177 -11.71 13.66 11.93
C LEU A 177 -11.62 13.87 10.42
N ALA A 178 -10.76 14.78 9.94
CA ALA A 178 -10.53 14.99 8.52
C ALA A 178 -9.93 13.73 7.85
N ALA A 179 -8.92 13.12 8.47
CA ALA A 179 -8.34 11.87 7.99
C ALA A 179 -9.36 10.73 7.93
N PHE A 180 -10.20 10.58 8.95
CA PHE A 180 -11.30 9.62 8.98
C PHE A 180 -12.32 9.88 7.86
N GLN A 181 -12.71 11.13 7.63
CA GLN A 181 -13.63 11.50 6.55
C GLN A 181 -13.05 11.16 5.18
N ILE A 182 -11.77 11.47 4.96
CA ILE A 182 -11.08 11.12 3.71
C ILE A 182 -11.09 9.62 3.51
N ASP A 183 -10.69 8.82 4.49
CA ASP A 183 -10.68 7.37 4.39
C ASP A 183 -12.07 6.80 4.06
N ALA A 184 -13.11 7.29 4.71
CA ALA A 184 -14.49 6.89 4.43
C ALA A 184 -14.91 7.22 2.99
N VAL A 185 -14.55 8.40 2.50
CA VAL A 185 -14.82 8.82 1.12
C VAL A 185 -14.05 7.98 0.11
N LEU A 186 -12.78 7.65 0.37
CA LEU A 186 -11.97 6.80 -0.50
C LEU A 186 -12.56 5.39 -0.61
N ARG A 187 -12.99 4.79 0.49
CA ARG A 187 -13.63 3.47 0.48
C ARG A 187 -14.96 3.48 -0.30
N SER A 188 -15.79 4.49 -0.09
CA SER A 188 -17.04 4.68 -0.85
C SER A 188 -16.75 4.88 -2.35
N ALA A 189 -15.73 5.69 -2.69
CA ALA A 189 -15.33 5.93 -4.07
C ALA A 189 -14.79 4.66 -4.75
N ASN A 190 -14.01 3.82 -4.05
CA ASN A 190 -13.57 2.54 -4.60
C ASN A 190 -14.77 1.66 -5.00
N THR A 191 -15.78 1.55 -4.15
CA THR A 191 -17.00 0.80 -4.46
C THR A 191 -17.73 1.41 -5.66
N ALA A 192 -17.89 2.73 -5.71
CA ALA A 192 -18.54 3.42 -6.82
C ALA A 192 -17.81 3.21 -8.17
N MET A 193 -16.47 3.31 -8.18
CA MET A 193 -15.64 3.02 -9.36
C MET A 193 -15.82 1.57 -9.83
N ARG A 194 -15.84 0.62 -8.91
CA ARG A 194 -16.07 -0.81 -9.20
C ARG A 194 -17.46 -1.06 -9.81
N LEU A 195 -18.45 -0.25 -9.46
CA LEU A 195 -19.81 -0.26 -10.01
C LEU A 195 -19.96 0.59 -11.28
N GLY A 196 -18.85 1.13 -11.81
CA GLY A 196 -18.84 1.86 -13.09
C GLY A 196 -19.08 3.37 -12.98
N ASP A 197 -19.05 3.97 -11.77
CA ASP A 197 -19.14 5.43 -11.62
C ASP A 197 -17.82 6.10 -12.00
N GLY A 198 -17.70 6.51 -13.26
CA GLY A 198 -16.54 7.25 -13.78
C GLY A 198 -16.35 8.66 -13.18
N ALA A 199 -17.31 9.17 -12.38
CA ALA A 199 -17.21 10.46 -11.72
C ALA A 199 -16.68 10.35 -10.28
N ALA A 200 -16.50 9.14 -9.75
CA ALA A 200 -16.15 8.92 -8.34
C ALA A 200 -14.83 9.61 -7.95
N GLY A 201 -13.78 9.53 -8.78
CA GLY A 201 -12.51 10.21 -8.53
C GLY A 201 -12.65 11.74 -8.44
N ASN A 202 -13.50 12.35 -9.27
CA ASN A 202 -13.77 13.79 -9.19
C ASN A 202 -14.57 14.16 -7.92
N LYS A 203 -15.46 13.28 -7.46
CA LYS A 203 -16.17 13.49 -6.17
C LYS A 203 -15.18 13.50 -5.01
N VAL A 204 -14.22 12.55 -5.00
CA VAL A 204 -13.13 12.53 -4.00
C VAL A 204 -12.36 13.85 -4.00
N ARG A 205 -11.86 14.31 -5.17
CA ARG A 205 -11.12 15.57 -5.26
C ARG A 205 -11.91 16.75 -4.69
N ARG A 206 -13.19 16.86 -5.02
CA ARG A 206 -14.06 17.95 -4.51
C ARG A 206 -14.24 17.91 -2.99
N VAL A 207 -14.36 16.72 -2.39
CA VAL A 207 -14.43 16.58 -0.93
C VAL A 207 -13.12 17.01 -0.28
N VAL A 208 -11.99 16.53 -0.81
CA VAL A 208 -10.65 16.89 -0.32
C VAL A 208 -10.42 18.39 -0.39
N GLU A 209 -10.68 19.04 -1.54
CA GLU A 209 -10.54 20.50 -1.69
C GLU A 209 -11.47 21.27 -0.75
N GLY A 210 -12.61 20.69 -0.37
CA GLY A 210 -13.49 21.27 0.64
C GLY A 210 -12.86 21.34 2.04
N LEU A 211 -12.00 20.36 2.39
CA LEU A 211 -11.25 20.35 3.65
C LEU A 211 -9.99 21.20 3.58
N LEU A 212 -9.38 21.35 2.40
CA LEU A 212 -8.14 22.09 2.18
C LEU A 212 -8.35 23.60 1.94
N ARG A 213 -9.45 24.17 2.44
CA ARG A 213 -9.74 25.60 2.26
C ARG A 213 -8.73 26.47 3.01
N PRO A 214 -8.11 27.47 2.35
CA PRO A 214 -7.23 28.38 3.05
C PRO A 214 -8.00 29.20 4.10
N PRO A 215 -7.31 29.69 5.14
CA PRO A 215 -7.94 30.59 6.12
C PRO A 215 -8.51 31.81 5.39
N GLY A 216 -9.75 32.18 5.75
CA GLY A 216 -10.38 33.40 5.23
C GLY A 216 -9.48 34.60 5.49
N ARG A 217 -9.22 35.44 4.48
CA ARG A 217 -8.61 36.74 4.71
C ARG A 217 -9.54 37.49 5.66
N THR A 218 -9.12 37.67 6.90
CA THR A 218 -9.72 38.67 7.77
C THR A 218 -9.50 40.01 7.08
N SER A 219 -10.54 40.55 6.44
CA SER A 219 -10.57 41.93 6.03
C SER A 219 -10.36 42.76 7.32
N ARG A 220 -9.16 43.29 7.51
CA ARG A 220 -8.94 44.41 8.42
C ARG A 220 -9.79 45.56 7.86
N GLN A 221 -11.05 45.62 8.24
CA GLN A 221 -11.79 46.87 8.14
C GLN A 221 -11.10 47.86 9.05
N GLY A 222 -10.47 48.85 8.43
CA GLY A 222 -9.81 49.94 9.09
C GLY A 222 -10.74 50.62 10.06
N ALA A 223 -10.36 50.57 11.33
CA ALA A 223 -10.74 51.62 12.26
C ALA A 223 -9.94 52.87 11.82
N ASP A 224 -10.45 53.54 10.80
CA ASP A 224 -9.98 54.88 10.52
C ASP A 224 -10.82 55.82 11.34
N SER A 225 -10.11 56.51 12.18
CA SER A 225 -10.53 57.51 13.13
C SER A 225 -11.28 58.64 12.44
N ARG A 226 -12.39 59.05 13.05
CA ARG A 226 -12.77 60.48 12.98
C ARG A 226 -12.86 61.01 14.40
N VAL A 227 -11.92 61.86 14.70
CA VAL A 227 -11.95 63.13 15.50
C VAL A 227 -13.09 63.21 16.51
#